data_009d16d0ce7890526c9dd3b33c8a6e21
#
_entry.id   009d16d0ce7890526c9dd3b33c8a6e21
#
_cell.length_a   1.000
_cell.length_b   1.000
_cell.length_c   1.000
_cell.angle_alpha   90.00
_cell.angle_beta   90.00
_cell.angle_gamma   90.00
#
_symmetry.space_group_name_H-M   'P 1'
#
loop_
_entity.id
_entity.type
_entity.pdbx_description
1 polymer ?
#
loop_
_entity_poly.entity_id
_entity_poly.type
_entity_poly.pdbx_seq_one_letter_code
_entity_poly.pdbx_strand_id
1 'polypeptide(L)'
;DNVLFSHGGVLNFFVEEYVPRAKYMMWIAVLETINQLGRIEMWNDASPIWLRPQAFKMRLYKPRKLLQVVGHTPMDAITKEGNLISTDVFSTYREGKPIGTEEFLLLDTVTWEYCGIKM
;
A
#
# COMPACT_ATOMS: atom_id res chain seq x y z
N ASP A 1 5.15 -7.23 -14.51
CA ASP A 1 5.10 -7.30 -13.05
C ASP A 1 4.57 -6.00 -12.48
N ASN A 2 3.26 -5.94 -12.30
CA ASN A 2 2.60 -4.72 -11.85
C ASN A 2 2.36 -4.79 -10.33
N VAL A 3 3.44 -4.61 -9.58
CA VAL A 3 3.39 -4.58 -8.11
C VAL A 3 3.98 -3.27 -7.61
N LEU A 4 3.24 -2.59 -6.75
CA LEU A 4 3.65 -1.36 -6.11
C LEU A 4 3.82 -1.59 -4.61
N PHE A 5 5.00 -1.29 -4.09
CA PHE A 5 5.25 -1.29 -2.66
C PHE A 5 5.21 0.14 -2.15
N SER A 6 4.43 0.39 -1.12
CA SER A 6 4.39 1.71 -0.49
C SER A 6 4.09 1.55 1.00
N HIS A 7 4.27 2.62 1.76
CA HIS A 7 4.02 2.58 3.20
C HIS A 7 2.54 2.36 3.53
N GLY A 8 1.66 3.24 3.05
CA GLY A 8 0.24 3.18 3.37
C GLY A 8 -0.68 2.85 2.21
N GLY A 9 -0.19 2.94 0.98
CA GLY A 9 -0.98 2.73 -0.21
C GLY A 9 -1.24 4.01 -0.99
N VAL A 10 -1.62 3.85 -2.25
CA VAL A 10 -1.90 4.97 -3.15
C VAL A 10 -3.38 4.92 -3.54
N LEU A 11 -4.12 5.95 -3.15
CA LEU A 11 -5.53 6.10 -3.51
C LEU A 11 -5.69 6.69 -4.90
N ASN A 12 -6.72 6.26 -5.60
CA ASN A 12 -7.09 6.89 -6.87
C ASN A 12 -7.37 8.39 -6.69
N PHE A 13 -8.05 8.75 -5.60
CA PHE A 13 -8.31 10.15 -5.27
C PHE A 13 -7.03 10.98 -5.13
N PHE A 14 -6.00 10.43 -4.47
CA PHE A 14 -4.73 11.13 -4.29
C PHE A 14 -4.05 11.37 -5.65
N VAL A 15 -4.08 10.37 -6.53
CA VAL A 15 -3.51 10.50 -7.87
C VAL A 15 -4.25 11.60 -8.64
N GLU A 16 -5.57 11.60 -8.62
CA GLU A 16 -6.37 12.62 -9.31
C GLU A 16 -6.08 14.02 -8.80
N GLU A 17 -5.87 14.16 -7.49
CA GLU A 17 -5.62 15.46 -6.86
C GLU A 17 -4.24 16.03 -7.22
N TYR A 18 -3.20 15.21 -7.19
CA TYR A 18 -1.83 15.67 -7.29
C TYR A 18 -1.13 15.32 -8.61
N VAL A 19 -1.73 14.50 -9.43
CA VAL A 19 -1.21 14.15 -10.75
C VAL A 19 -2.34 14.29 -11.77
N PRO A 20 -2.72 15.54 -12.11
CA PRO A 20 -3.93 15.79 -12.95
C PRO A 20 -3.90 15.13 -14.33
N ARG A 21 -2.73 14.82 -14.86
CA ARG A 21 -2.59 14.19 -16.17
C ARG A 21 -2.33 12.70 -16.11
N ALA A 22 -2.58 12.09 -14.94
CA ALA A 22 -2.24 10.67 -14.70
C ALA A 22 -2.86 9.72 -15.72
N LYS A 23 -4.09 10.00 -16.19
CA LYS A 23 -4.75 9.13 -17.16
C LYS A 23 -4.05 9.06 -18.52
N TYR A 24 -3.14 9.99 -18.80
CA TYR A 24 -2.34 10.00 -20.01
C TYR A 24 -0.91 9.52 -19.79
N MET A 25 -0.58 9.08 -18.57
CA MET A 25 0.77 8.73 -18.15
C MET A 25 0.88 7.24 -17.85
N MET A 26 2.06 6.68 -18.07
CA MET A 26 2.38 5.35 -17.55
C MET A 26 2.41 5.41 -16.03
N TRP A 27 1.96 4.33 -15.39
CA TRP A 27 1.83 4.34 -13.92
C TRP A 27 3.16 4.58 -13.20
N ILE A 28 4.29 4.14 -13.79
CA ILE A 28 5.61 4.43 -13.21
C ILE A 28 5.87 5.93 -13.19
N ALA A 29 5.52 6.65 -14.24
CA ALA A 29 5.67 8.10 -14.29
C ALA A 29 4.75 8.81 -13.28
N VAL A 30 3.56 8.27 -13.05
CA VAL A 30 2.66 8.77 -12.00
C VAL A 30 3.34 8.65 -10.64
N LEU A 31 3.93 7.49 -10.33
CA LEU A 31 4.62 7.28 -9.05
C LEU A 31 5.85 8.18 -8.91
N GLU A 32 6.61 8.37 -9.96
CA GLU A 32 7.73 9.29 -9.94
C GLU A 32 7.29 10.72 -9.61
N THR A 33 6.15 11.13 -10.15
CA THR A 33 5.57 12.44 -9.84
C THR A 33 5.18 12.52 -8.36
N ILE A 34 4.54 11.48 -7.84
CA ILE A 34 4.16 11.43 -6.42
C ILE A 34 5.41 11.51 -5.53
N ASN A 35 6.47 10.81 -5.90
CA ASN A 35 7.71 10.81 -5.12
C ASN A 35 8.40 12.17 -5.08
N GLN A 36 8.05 13.07 -5.99
CA GLN A 36 8.58 14.43 -6.02
C GLN A 36 7.72 15.43 -5.26
N LEU A 37 6.57 15.00 -4.75
CA LEU A 37 5.70 15.89 -3.97
C LEU A 37 6.40 16.28 -2.67
N GLY A 38 6.12 17.51 -2.22
CA GLY A 38 6.73 18.04 -1.03
C GLY A 38 6.03 17.63 0.25
N ARG A 39 6.58 18.10 1.37
CA ARG A 39 6.04 17.81 2.71
C ARG A 39 4.59 18.24 2.85
N ILE A 40 4.20 19.36 2.27
CA ILE A 40 2.84 19.90 2.40
C ILE A 40 1.83 18.95 1.78
N GLU A 41 2.08 18.49 0.55
CA GLU A 41 1.18 17.57 -0.16
C GLU A 41 1.09 16.21 0.54
N MET A 42 2.22 15.76 1.13
CA MET A 42 2.27 14.45 1.78
C MET A 42 1.76 14.48 3.23
N TRP A 43 1.54 15.67 3.81
CA TRP A 43 1.05 15.81 5.18
C TRP A 43 -0.47 15.82 5.22
N ASN A 44 -1.08 14.70 4.87
CA ASN A 44 -2.52 14.51 4.97
C ASN A 44 -2.84 13.02 5.07
N ASP A 45 -4.02 12.69 5.59
CA ASP A 45 -4.42 11.31 5.86
C ASP A 45 -4.63 10.47 4.59
N ALA A 46 -4.79 11.10 3.45
CA ALA A 46 -4.98 10.41 2.17
C ALA A 46 -3.66 10.14 1.43
N SER A 47 -2.53 10.63 1.96
CA SER A 47 -1.23 10.44 1.32
C SER A 47 -0.72 9.01 1.50
N PRO A 48 0.20 8.55 0.64
CA PRO A 48 0.79 7.22 0.79
C PRO A 48 1.52 6.99 2.11
N ILE A 49 1.85 8.04 2.85
CA ILE A 49 2.52 7.93 4.16
C ILE A 49 1.51 7.63 5.26
N TRP A 50 0.32 8.23 5.21
CA TRP A 50 -0.64 8.18 6.31
C TRP A 50 -1.88 7.33 6.05
N LEU A 51 -2.11 6.93 4.82
CA LEU A 51 -3.33 6.21 4.44
C LEU A 51 -3.48 4.89 5.19
N ARG A 52 -4.73 4.59 5.57
CA ARG A 52 -5.13 3.30 6.13
C ARG A 52 -6.32 2.76 5.33
N PRO A 53 -6.07 2.22 4.13
CA PRO A 53 -7.16 1.74 3.27
C PRO A 53 -7.92 0.57 3.87
N GLN A 54 -7.29 -0.16 4.81
CA GLN A 54 -7.91 -1.28 5.51
C GLN A 54 -9.07 -0.83 6.41
N ALA A 55 -8.97 0.40 6.95
CA ALA A 55 -10.00 0.94 7.85
C ALA A 55 -11.18 1.53 7.09
N PHE A 56 -10.97 1.95 5.86
CA PHE A 56 -11.98 2.60 5.03
C PHE A 56 -11.96 1.96 3.65
N LYS A 57 -13.11 1.56 3.13
CA LYS A 57 -13.22 0.96 1.79
C LYS A 57 -13.03 2.03 0.73
N MET A 58 -11.79 2.38 0.46
CA MET A 58 -11.43 3.40 -0.50
C MET A 58 -10.91 2.78 -1.78
N ARG A 59 -11.14 3.46 -2.89
CA ARG A 59 -10.68 3.00 -4.20
C ARG A 59 -9.19 3.25 -4.36
N LEU A 60 -8.42 2.17 -4.40
CA LEU A 60 -6.99 2.24 -4.66
C LEU A 60 -6.70 2.54 -6.13
N TYR A 61 -5.59 3.23 -6.35
CA TYR A 61 -5.07 3.44 -7.69
C TYR A 61 -4.67 2.09 -8.28
N LYS A 62 -5.26 1.74 -9.41
CA LYS A 62 -4.97 0.45 -10.04
C LYS A 62 -5.08 0.53 -11.56
N PRO A 63 -4.06 1.07 -12.24
CA PRO A 63 -4.03 1.01 -13.69
C PRO A 63 -3.69 -0.43 -14.10
N ARG A 64 -4.59 -1.07 -14.85
CA ARG A 64 -4.37 -2.41 -15.43
C ARG A 64 -3.87 -3.44 -14.41
N LYS A 65 -4.64 -3.71 -13.38
CA LYS A 65 -4.34 -4.76 -12.40
C LYS A 65 -3.04 -4.51 -11.63
N LEU A 66 -2.86 -3.32 -11.13
CA LEU A 66 -1.76 -3.03 -10.22
C LEU A 66 -2.06 -3.64 -8.84
N LEU A 67 -1.15 -4.46 -8.35
CA LEU A 67 -1.20 -4.97 -6.98
C LEU A 67 -0.46 -4.01 -6.08
N GLN A 68 -1.06 -3.61 -4.96
CA GLN A 68 -0.39 -2.77 -3.96
C GLN A 68 -0.05 -3.60 -2.72
N VAL A 69 1.20 -3.49 -2.26
CA VAL A 69 1.70 -4.13 -1.04
C VAL A 69 2.05 -3.03 -0.06
N VAL A 70 1.43 -3.05 1.12
CA VAL A 70 1.52 -1.96 2.10
C VAL A 70 1.81 -2.48 3.51
N GLY A 71 2.30 -1.58 4.36
CA GLY A 71 2.44 -1.78 5.80
C GLY A 71 1.56 -0.80 6.55
N HIS A 72 2.13 -0.07 7.51
CA HIS A 72 1.55 1.04 8.27
C HIS A 72 0.37 0.67 9.17
N THR A 73 -0.60 -0.08 8.70
CA THR A 73 -1.79 -0.46 9.49
C THR A 73 -1.56 -1.85 10.08
N PRO A 74 -1.52 -1.97 11.41
CA PRO A 74 -1.32 -3.27 12.06
C PRO A 74 -2.42 -4.27 11.70
N MET A 75 -1.99 -5.48 11.38
CA MET A 75 -2.88 -6.59 11.00
C MET A 75 -2.57 -7.80 11.86
N ASP A 76 -3.57 -8.64 12.11
CA ASP A 76 -3.35 -9.90 12.83
C ASP A 76 -2.74 -10.98 11.93
N ALA A 77 -2.93 -10.90 10.63
CA ALA A 77 -2.35 -11.79 9.66
C ALA A 77 -2.11 -11.05 8.34
N ILE A 78 -1.16 -11.53 7.55
CA ILE A 78 -0.98 -11.02 6.19
C ILE A 78 -2.26 -11.33 5.42
N THR A 79 -2.86 -10.31 4.82
CA THR A 79 -4.14 -10.44 4.10
C THR A 79 -4.02 -9.89 2.71
N LYS A 80 -4.81 -10.48 1.80
CA LYS A 80 -5.01 -9.94 0.46
C LYS A 80 -6.48 -9.68 0.27
N GLU A 81 -6.82 -8.43 -0.04
CA GLU A 81 -8.19 -8.01 -0.26
C GLU A 81 -8.23 -7.20 -1.55
N GLY A 82 -8.82 -7.80 -2.60
CA GLY A 82 -8.76 -7.19 -3.93
C GLY A 82 -7.32 -7.08 -4.43
N ASN A 83 -6.89 -5.86 -4.72
CA ASN A 83 -5.53 -5.57 -5.17
C ASN A 83 -4.64 -5.01 -4.06
N LEU A 84 -4.95 -5.31 -2.79
CA LEU A 84 -4.19 -4.84 -1.63
C LEU A 84 -3.70 -6.02 -0.80
N ILE A 85 -2.38 -6.11 -0.59
CA ILE A 85 -1.80 -7.00 0.41
C ILE A 85 -1.31 -6.15 1.57
N SER A 86 -1.76 -6.49 2.79
CA SER A 86 -1.39 -5.81 4.03
C SER A 86 -0.40 -6.68 4.80
N THR A 87 0.75 -6.12 5.16
CA THR A 87 1.90 -6.90 5.65
C THR A 87 2.37 -6.53 7.05
N ASP A 88 1.79 -5.51 7.71
CA ASP A 88 2.24 -5.14 9.05
C ASP A 88 1.70 -6.10 10.09
N VAL A 89 2.40 -7.20 10.26
CA VAL A 89 2.08 -8.22 11.27
C VAL A 89 3.16 -8.29 12.36
N PHE A 90 4.03 -7.27 12.44
CA PHE A 90 5.08 -7.15 13.43
C PHE A 90 4.80 -6.10 14.50
N SER A 91 3.80 -5.27 14.33
CA SER A 91 3.43 -4.27 15.34
C SER A 91 2.94 -4.92 16.62
N THR A 92 3.10 -4.20 17.73
CA THR A 92 2.73 -4.70 19.04
C THR A 92 1.69 -3.78 19.68
N TYR A 93 0.95 -4.35 20.63
CA TYR A 93 0.16 -3.55 21.57
C TYR A 93 1.09 -2.73 22.47
N ARG A 94 0.51 -1.78 23.20
CA ARG A 94 1.30 -0.90 24.10
C ARG A 94 2.14 -1.68 25.10
N GLU A 95 1.65 -2.80 25.60
CA GLU A 95 2.35 -3.66 26.55
C GLU A 95 3.39 -4.58 25.91
N GLY A 96 3.60 -4.50 24.60
CA GLY A 96 4.62 -5.24 23.88
C GLY A 96 4.19 -6.59 23.31
N LYS A 97 2.93 -6.99 23.51
CA LYS A 97 2.44 -8.24 22.91
C LYS A 97 2.25 -8.08 21.40
N PRO A 98 2.60 -9.08 20.58
CA PRO A 98 2.40 -9.00 19.14
C PRO A 98 0.92 -8.88 18.79
N ILE A 99 0.60 -8.02 17.81
CA ILE A 99 -0.73 -7.94 17.24
C ILE A 99 -0.91 -9.05 16.20
N GLY A 100 0.11 -9.31 15.41
CA GLY A 100 0.04 -10.20 14.26
C GLY A 100 0.93 -11.42 14.37
N THR A 101 1.02 -12.15 13.29
CA THR A 101 1.71 -13.43 13.20
C THR A 101 3.23 -13.33 13.15
N GLU A 102 3.76 -12.13 12.92
CA GLU A 102 5.22 -11.91 12.78
C GLU A 102 5.83 -12.72 11.64
N GLU A 103 5.11 -12.79 10.52
CA GLU A 103 5.57 -13.46 9.32
C GLU A 103 6.03 -12.46 8.27
N PHE A 104 6.97 -12.86 7.44
CA PHE A 104 7.40 -12.09 6.28
C PHE A 104 6.59 -12.51 5.06
N LEU A 105 6.29 -11.55 4.19
CA LEU A 105 5.59 -11.82 2.94
C LEU A 105 6.55 -12.43 1.93
N LEU A 106 6.18 -13.58 1.38
CA LEU A 106 6.78 -14.11 0.16
C LEU A 106 5.75 -13.94 -0.96
N LEU A 107 6.10 -13.20 -1.99
CA LEU A 107 5.20 -12.86 -3.07
C LEU A 107 5.82 -13.20 -4.42
N ASP A 108 5.08 -13.93 -5.25
CA ASP A 108 5.42 -14.08 -6.66
C ASP A 108 4.85 -12.88 -7.42
N THR A 109 5.71 -12.01 -7.94
CA THR A 109 5.28 -10.77 -8.59
C THR A 109 4.65 -11.01 -9.96
N VAL A 110 4.79 -12.20 -10.53
CA VAL A 110 4.19 -12.56 -11.80
C VAL A 110 2.77 -13.09 -11.61
N THR A 111 2.62 -14.07 -10.71
CA THR A 111 1.32 -14.73 -10.48
C THR A 111 0.49 -14.07 -9.39
N TRP A 112 1.13 -13.25 -8.53
CA TRP A 112 0.56 -12.66 -7.32
C TRP A 112 0.20 -13.69 -6.24
N GLU A 113 0.69 -14.91 -6.36
CA GLU A 113 0.59 -15.89 -5.28
C GLU A 113 1.46 -15.44 -4.12
N TYR A 114 1.00 -15.66 -2.90
CA TYR A 114 1.71 -15.20 -1.71
C TYR A 114 1.55 -16.16 -0.54
N CYS A 115 2.49 -16.09 0.38
CA CYS A 115 2.36 -16.76 1.67
C CYS A 115 3.16 -15.99 2.72
N GLY A 116 2.91 -16.28 3.99
CA GLY A 116 3.70 -15.79 5.10
C GLY A 116 4.78 -16.81 5.47
N ILE A 117 5.97 -16.30 5.81
CA ILE A 117 7.09 -17.14 6.24
C ILE A 117 7.57 -16.69 7.60
N LYS A 118 7.67 -17.62 8.54
CA LYS A 118 8.31 -17.36 9.84
C LYS A 118 9.80 -17.63 9.75
N MET A 119 10.55 -16.75 10.35
CA MET A 119 12.01 -16.92 10.45
C MET A 119 12.39 -17.72 11.70
#